data_11bdf2c939333bf3d0b64d2c72f07e2c
#
_entry.id   11bdf2c939333bf3d0b64d2c72f07e2c
#
_cell.length_a   1.000
_cell.length_b   1.000
_cell.length_c   1.000
_cell.angle_alpha   90.00
_cell.angle_beta   90.00
_cell.angle_gamma   90.00
#
_symmetry.space_group_name_H-M   'P 1'
#
loop_
_entity.id
_entity.type
_entity.pdbx_description
1 polymer ?
#
loop_
_entity_poly.entity_id
_entity_poly.type
_entity_poly.pdbx_seq_one_letter_code
_entity_poly.pdbx_strand_id
1 'polypeptide(L)'
;MSTPPLLEVRGIGKRFGGLQAVRNLSFDMARDEVLGLIGPNGAGKTTVFHLLSGFLAPDGGDVRFDGRSLAGLKPHTICRLGLARTFQIVRPFPHLSVWENVRVGALARRPQMAEARRRAEAVIDQVGLGAKAGHPAAGLTLAERKRLELARALATEPTLLLLDEVMAGLNPTEIEAIVALVRRIGASGISILLIEHNMRAVMSLSDRIVVLSFGEKIVEGPPAAIANHPRVIEAYLGEEYVHAPAR
;
A
#
# COMPACT_ATOMS: atom_id res chain seq x y z
N MET A 1 4.56 -28.87 5.93
CA MET A 1 3.80 -28.33 4.77
C MET A 1 3.88 -26.81 4.87
N SER A 2 4.38 -26.12 3.85
CA SER A 2 4.45 -24.64 3.88
C SER A 2 3.01 -24.08 3.82
N THR A 3 2.72 -23.13 4.69
CA THR A 3 1.44 -22.40 4.65
C THR A 3 1.29 -21.73 3.28
N PRO A 4 0.11 -21.81 2.64
CA PRO A 4 -0.08 -21.15 1.35
C PRO A 4 0.07 -19.63 1.50
N PRO A 5 0.61 -18.94 0.49
CA PRO A 5 0.80 -17.49 0.54
C PRO A 5 -0.55 -16.77 0.62
N LEU A 6 -0.55 -15.59 1.27
CA LEU A 6 -1.73 -14.74 1.35
C LEU A 6 -2.05 -14.08 0.01
N LEU A 7 -1.02 -13.63 -0.70
CA LEU A 7 -1.13 -13.04 -2.03
C LEU A 7 -0.22 -13.80 -3.00
N GLU A 8 -0.77 -14.19 -4.14
CA GLU A 8 -0.02 -14.80 -5.25
C GLU A 8 -0.23 -13.97 -6.51
N VAL A 9 0.86 -13.57 -7.11
CA VAL A 9 0.89 -12.85 -8.38
C VAL A 9 1.65 -13.72 -9.37
N ARG A 10 1.01 -14.11 -10.46
CA ARG A 10 1.56 -15.05 -11.44
C ARG A 10 1.49 -14.45 -12.84
N GLY A 11 2.62 -14.05 -13.38
CA GLY A 11 2.79 -13.63 -14.77
C GLY A 11 1.91 -12.46 -15.19
N ILE A 12 1.55 -11.55 -14.28
CA ILE A 12 0.68 -10.44 -14.64
C ILE A 12 1.37 -9.48 -15.60
N GLY A 13 0.59 -9.00 -16.57
CA GLY A 13 1.02 -7.99 -17.52
C GLY A 13 -0.02 -6.89 -17.69
N LYS A 14 0.45 -5.66 -18.01
CA LYS A 14 -0.42 -4.54 -18.35
C LYS A 14 0.20 -3.63 -19.38
N ARG A 15 -0.57 -3.33 -20.43
CA ARG A 15 -0.17 -2.44 -21.51
C ARG A 15 -1.14 -1.26 -21.62
N PHE A 16 -0.59 -0.10 -21.92
CA PHE A 16 -1.37 1.12 -22.22
C PHE A 16 -0.91 1.64 -23.60
N GLY A 17 -1.68 1.38 -24.65
CA GLY A 17 -1.28 1.67 -26.01
C GLY A 17 0.05 0.97 -26.35
N GLY A 18 1.09 1.75 -26.69
CA GLY A 18 2.44 1.24 -26.98
C GLY A 18 3.30 0.93 -25.74
N LEU A 19 2.90 1.41 -24.55
CA LEU A 19 3.68 1.28 -23.31
C LEU A 19 3.33 -0.01 -22.57
N GLN A 20 4.31 -0.88 -22.33
CA GLN A 20 4.21 -2.04 -21.47
C GLN A 20 4.56 -1.62 -20.02
N ALA A 21 3.56 -1.30 -19.22
CA ALA A 21 3.75 -0.80 -17.86
C ALA A 21 4.08 -1.89 -16.83
N VAL A 22 3.59 -3.12 -17.04
CA VAL A 22 3.93 -4.32 -16.24
C VAL A 22 4.13 -5.49 -17.19
N ARG A 23 5.19 -6.26 -16.97
CA ARG A 23 5.65 -7.29 -17.89
C ARG A 23 5.92 -8.58 -17.14
N ASN A 24 5.08 -9.61 -17.35
CA ASN A 24 5.23 -10.96 -16.78
C ASN A 24 5.66 -10.99 -15.29
N LEU A 25 5.07 -10.11 -14.48
CA LEU A 25 5.44 -9.95 -13.08
C LEU A 25 4.89 -11.11 -12.24
N SER A 26 5.79 -11.76 -11.48
CA SER A 26 5.43 -12.82 -10.54
C SER A 26 6.12 -12.60 -9.19
N PHE A 27 5.37 -12.65 -8.11
CA PHE A 27 5.83 -12.70 -6.72
C PHE A 27 4.72 -13.26 -5.86
N ASP A 28 5.04 -13.60 -4.63
CA ASP A 28 4.09 -14.00 -3.60
C ASP A 28 4.33 -13.21 -2.31
N MET A 29 3.40 -13.32 -1.38
CA MET A 29 3.49 -12.68 -0.08
C MET A 29 2.90 -13.61 0.98
N ALA A 30 3.65 -13.83 2.04
CA ALA A 30 3.19 -14.63 3.17
C ALA A 30 2.18 -13.87 4.04
N ARG A 31 1.52 -14.58 4.96
CA ARG A 31 0.74 -13.93 6.03
C ARG A 31 1.70 -13.24 7.00
N ASP A 32 1.23 -12.14 7.57
CA ASP A 32 1.96 -11.34 8.57
C ASP A 32 3.28 -10.74 8.06
N GLU A 33 3.51 -10.78 6.75
CA GLU A 33 4.69 -10.24 6.08
C GLU A 33 4.51 -8.75 5.77
N VAL A 34 5.60 -7.98 5.91
CA VAL A 34 5.73 -6.63 5.36
C VAL A 34 6.61 -6.69 4.11
N LEU A 35 5.99 -6.60 2.94
CA LEU A 35 6.68 -6.65 1.64
C LEU A 35 6.85 -5.25 1.07
N GLY A 36 8.09 -4.84 0.76
CA GLY A 36 8.37 -3.61 0.03
C GLY A 36 8.30 -3.83 -1.49
N LEU A 37 7.63 -2.95 -2.22
CA LEU A 37 7.66 -2.90 -3.68
C LEU A 37 8.32 -1.59 -4.11
N ILE A 38 9.58 -1.64 -4.52
CA ILE A 38 10.38 -0.46 -4.86
C ILE A 38 10.80 -0.48 -6.33
N GLY A 39 11.37 0.61 -6.77
CA GLY A 39 11.87 0.80 -8.14
C GLY A 39 11.80 2.26 -8.54
N PRO A 40 12.48 2.63 -9.64
CA PRO A 40 12.48 3.98 -10.17
C PRO A 40 11.07 4.49 -10.54
N ASN A 41 10.97 5.79 -10.84
CA ASN A 41 9.74 6.38 -11.36
C ASN A 41 9.39 5.72 -12.71
N GLY A 42 8.11 5.45 -12.93
CA GLY A 42 7.71 4.71 -14.15
C GLY A 42 8.00 3.21 -14.14
N ALA A 43 8.57 2.62 -13.07
CA ALA A 43 8.83 1.19 -13.00
C ALA A 43 7.57 0.30 -12.98
N GLY A 44 6.37 0.89 -12.86
CA GLY A 44 5.11 0.16 -12.89
C GLY A 44 4.47 -0.11 -11.51
N LYS A 45 5.07 0.37 -10.40
CA LYS A 45 4.62 0.11 -9.02
C LYS A 45 3.13 0.45 -8.81
N THR A 46 2.72 1.67 -9.14
CA THR A 46 1.32 2.11 -8.99
C THR A 46 0.37 1.31 -9.88
N THR A 47 0.82 0.90 -11.08
CA THR A 47 0.06 0.01 -11.97
C THR A 47 -0.16 -1.34 -11.30
N VAL A 48 0.86 -1.92 -10.66
CA VAL A 48 0.72 -3.17 -9.89
C VAL A 48 -0.33 -3.00 -8.80
N PHE A 49 -0.30 -1.92 -8.01
CA PHE A 49 -1.32 -1.66 -7.00
C PHE A 49 -2.74 -1.55 -7.58
N HIS A 50 -2.88 -0.93 -8.75
CA HIS A 50 -4.18 -0.87 -9.45
C HIS A 50 -4.66 -2.26 -9.88
N LEU A 51 -3.76 -3.13 -10.35
CA LEU A 51 -4.08 -4.51 -10.73
C LEU A 51 -4.51 -5.33 -9.50
N LEU A 52 -3.75 -5.27 -8.38
CA LEU A 52 -4.06 -6.00 -7.15
C LEU A 52 -5.37 -5.55 -6.50
N SER A 53 -5.71 -4.28 -6.60
CA SER A 53 -6.92 -3.70 -5.99
C SER A 53 -8.13 -3.65 -6.93
N GLY A 54 -8.02 -4.19 -8.16
CA GLY A 54 -9.12 -4.31 -9.12
C GLY A 54 -9.55 -3.01 -9.80
N PHE A 55 -8.72 -1.94 -9.69
CA PHE A 55 -8.94 -0.70 -10.47
C PHE A 55 -8.54 -0.87 -11.94
N LEU A 56 -7.65 -1.83 -12.22
CA LEU A 56 -7.28 -2.26 -13.57
C LEU A 56 -7.37 -3.78 -13.64
N ALA A 57 -7.79 -4.30 -14.79
CA ALA A 57 -7.67 -5.70 -15.12
C ALA A 57 -6.29 -5.98 -15.75
N PRO A 58 -5.58 -7.05 -15.38
CA PRO A 58 -4.40 -7.48 -16.10
C PRO A 58 -4.77 -7.93 -17.50
N ASP A 59 -3.84 -7.79 -18.46
CA ASP A 59 -4.01 -8.27 -19.83
C ASP A 59 -3.63 -9.76 -19.95
N GLY A 60 -2.95 -10.29 -18.93
CA GLY A 60 -2.59 -11.70 -18.79
C GLY A 60 -2.09 -12.00 -17.38
N GLY A 61 -1.95 -13.28 -17.05
CA GLY A 61 -1.60 -13.73 -15.71
C GLY A 61 -2.79 -13.83 -14.76
N ASP A 62 -2.52 -14.14 -13.49
CA ASP A 62 -3.54 -14.25 -12.43
C ASP A 62 -3.05 -13.63 -11.13
N VAL A 63 -3.99 -13.10 -10.35
CA VAL A 63 -3.78 -12.63 -8.99
C VAL A 63 -4.71 -13.40 -8.08
N ARG A 64 -4.13 -14.05 -7.06
CA ARG A 64 -4.91 -14.75 -6.03
C ARG A 64 -4.68 -14.12 -4.68
N PHE A 65 -5.75 -13.93 -3.95
CA PHE A 65 -5.74 -13.45 -2.59
C PHE A 65 -6.46 -14.47 -1.70
N ASP A 66 -5.76 -14.98 -0.70
CA ASP A 66 -6.24 -16.06 0.17
C ASP A 66 -6.78 -17.27 -0.63
N GLY A 67 -6.01 -17.68 -1.64
CA GLY A 67 -6.34 -18.78 -2.57
C GLY A 67 -7.44 -18.47 -3.59
N ARG A 68 -8.11 -17.31 -3.55
CA ARG A 68 -9.18 -16.92 -4.47
C ARG A 68 -8.64 -16.02 -5.59
N SER A 69 -8.98 -16.33 -6.85
CA SER A 69 -8.66 -15.43 -7.96
C SER A 69 -9.43 -14.12 -7.83
N LEU A 70 -8.73 -13.00 -8.08
CA LEU A 70 -9.30 -11.66 -8.10
C LEU A 70 -9.79 -11.25 -9.50
N ALA A 71 -9.64 -12.12 -10.50
CA ALA A 71 -10.00 -11.83 -11.88
C ALA A 71 -11.46 -11.40 -12.01
N GLY A 72 -11.71 -10.25 -12.66
CA GLY A 72 -13.05 -9.70 -12.88
C GLY A 72 -13.76 -9.13 -11.64
N LEU A 73 -13.14 -9.18 -10.47
CA LEU A 73 -13.72 -8.62 -9.26
C LEU A 73 -13.57 -7.10 -9.23
N LYS A 74 -14.62 -6.43 -8.76
CA LYS A 74 -14.60 -4.96 -8.55
C LYS A 74 -13.86 -4.58 -7.26
N PRO A 75 -13.28 -3.36 -7.16
CA PRO A 75 -12.50 -2.93 -5.99
C PRO A 75 -13.23 -3.10 -4.65
N HIS A 76 -14.52 -2.78 -4.59
CA HIS A 76 -15.30 -2.93 -3.36
C HIS A 76 -15.48 -4.40 -2.95
N THR A 77 -15.52 -5.33 -3.90
CA THR A 77 -15.58 -6.77 -3.62
C THR A 77 -14.23 -7.25 -3.08
N ILE A 78 -13.12 -6.83 -3.69
CA ILE A 78 -11.76 -7.12 -3.23
C ILE A 78 -11.55 -6.57 -1.80
N CYS A 79 -12.00 -5.35 -1.54
CA CYS A 79 -11.96 -4.76 -0.19
C CYS A 79 -12.73 -5.62 0.83
N ARG A 80 -13.91 -6.11 0.48
CA ARG A 80 -14.70 -7.01 1.34
C ARG A 80 -14.03 -8.37 1.57
N LEU A 81 -13.18 -8.84 0.67
CA LEU A 81 -12.38 -10.03 0.89
C LEU A 81 -11.26 -9.80 1.91
N GLY A 82 -10.91 -8.54 2.22
CA GLY A 82 -9.91 -8.18 3.20
C GLY A 82 -8.64 -7.55 2.62
N LEU A 83 -8.63 -7.14 1.34
CA LEU A 83 -7.53 -6.40 0.74
C LEU A 83 -7.92 -4.92 0.66
N ALA A 84 -7.37 -4.08 1.53
CA ALA A 84 -7.59 -2.63 1.53
C ALA A 84 -6.37 -1.89 0.95
N ARG A 85 -6.60 -0.66 0.49
CA ARG A 85 -5.57 0.20 -0.09
C ARG A 85 -5.71 1.63 0.41
N THR A 86 -4.57 2.30 0.68
CA THR A 86 -4.47 3.76 0.72
C THR A 86 -4.20 4.31 -0.67
N PHE A 87 -4.38 5.62 -0.85
CA PHE A 87 -4.14 6.28 -2.13
C PHE A 87 -3.07 7.36 -1.96
N GLN A 88 -2.22 7.51 -2.97
CA GLN A 88 -1.17 8.53 -2.99
C GLN A 88 -1.72 9.95 -2.73
N ILE A 89 -2.86 10.28 -3.34
CA ILE A 89 -3.57 11.54 -3.10
C ILE A 89 -4.69 11.29 -2.09
N VAL A 90 -4.50 11.78 -0.88
CA VAL A 90 -5.49 11.66 0.20
C VAL A 90 -6.74 12.48 -0.13
N ARG A 91 -7.87 11.80 -0.26
CA ARG A 91 -9.19 12.42 -0.54
C ARG A 91 -10.19 12.06 0.56
N PRO A 92 -10.11 12.69 1.73
CA PRO A 92 -11.16 12.53 2.74
C PRO A 92 -12.45 13.22 2.27
N PHE A 93 -13.55 12.92 2.93
CA PHE A 93 -14.76 13.71 2.83
C PHE A 93 -14.54 15.00 3.65
N PRO A 94 -14.28 16.16 3.03
CA PRO A 94 -13.72 17.32 3.72
C PRO A 94 -14.67 17.93 4.75
N HIS A 95 -15.98 17.84 4.50
CA HIS A 95 -17.03 18.39 5.37
C HIS A 95 -17.48 17.41 6.47
N LEU A 96 -17.09 16.14 6.37
CA LEU A 96 -17.36 15.18 7.42
C LEU A 96 -16.25 15.24 8.49
N SER A 97 -16.62 14.97 9.73
CA SER A 97 -15.66 14.81 10.82
C SER A 97 -14.71 13.61 10.57
N VAL A 98 -13.59 13.59 11.29
CA VAL A 98 -12.68 12.44 11.30
C VAL A 98 -13.43 11.15 11.60
N TRP A 99 -14.29 11.19 12.62
CA TRP A 99 -15.08 10.05 13.03
C TRP A 99 -16.02 9.55 11.92
N GLU A 100 -16.75 10.46 11.26
CA GLU A 100 -17.64 10.09 10.15
C GLU A 100 -16.88 9.51 8.96
N ASN A 101 -15.72 10.09 8.62
CA ASN A 101 -14.83 9.56 7.58
C ASN A 101 -14.43 8.11 7.85
N VAL A 102 -14.01 7.78 9.09
CA VAL A 102 -13.58 6.43 9.46
C VAL A 102 -14.77 5.47 9.52
N ARG A 103 -15.94 5.94 10.00
CA ARG A 103 -17.18 5.16 10.05
C ARG A 103 -17.61 4.66 8.66
N VAL A 104 -17.40 5.45 7.60
CA VAL A 104 -17.67 5.00 6.22
C VAL A 104 -16.91 3.71 5.89
N GLY A 105 -15.62 3.62 6.28
CA GLY A 105 -14.83 2.41 6.12
C GLY A 105 -15.37 1.25 6.96
N ALA A 106 -15.73 1.51 8.22
CA ALA A 106 -16.26 0.50 9.13
C ALA A 106 -17.60 -0.10 8.64
N LEU A 107 -18.47 0.72 8.08
CA LEU A 107 -19.77 0.26 7.51
C LEU A 107 -19.61 -0.71 6.34
N ALA A 108 -18.50 -0.66 5.62
CA ALA A 108 -18.23 -1.61 4.53
C ALA A 108 -18.13 -3.07 5.02
N ARG A 109 -17.74 -3.27 6.29
CA ARG A 109 -17.56 -4.58 6.93
C ARG A 109 -18.60 -4.85 8.02
N ARG A 110 -19.02 -3.82 8.74
CA ARG A 110 -19.94 -3.86 9.89
C ARG A 110 -21.18 -3.02 9.58
N PRO A 111 -22.22 -3.60 8.98
CA PRO A 111 -23.42 -2.84 8.60
C PRO A 111 -24.23 -2.33 9.81
N GLN A 112 -24.07 -2.95 10.99
CA GLN A 112 -24.74 -2.52 12.22
C GLN A 112 -24.07 -1.23 12.74
N MET A 113 -24.86 -0.18 12.92
CA MET A 113 -24.39 1.15 13.29
C MET A 113 -23.57 1.18 14.60
N ALA A 114 -24.00 0.40 15.60
CA ALA A 114 -23.29 0.33 16.88
C ALA A 114 -21.91 -0.34 16.77
N GLU A 115 -21.76 -1.36 15.93
CA GLU A 115 -20.47 -2.03 15.68
C GLU A 115 -19.55 -1.16 14.85
N ALA A 116 -20.07 -0.53 13.78
CA ALA A 116 -19.32 0.42 12.97
C ALA A 116 -18.81 1.60 13.81
N ARG A 117 -19.61 2.06 14.78
CA ARG A 117 -19.20 3.10 15.73
C ARG A 117 -18.02 2.66 16.58
N ARG A 118 -18.13 1.53 17.27
CA ARG A 118 -17.04 0.98 18.11
C ARG A 118 -15.76 0.77 17.31
N ARG A 119 -15.89 0.26 16.08
CA ARG A 119 -14.74 0.04 15.22
C ARG A 119 -14.07 1.35 14.81
N ALA A 120 -14.85 2.36 14.43
CA ALA A 120 -14.32 3.68 14.09
C ALA A 120 -13.56 4.32 15.26
N GLU A 121 -14.13 4.30 16.47
CA GLU A 121 -13.50 4.81 17.68
C GLU A 121 -12.15 4.12 17.95
N ALA A 122 -12.12 2.79 17.96
CA ALA A 122 -10.90 2.01 18.18
C ALA A 122 -9.79 2.31 17.15
N VAL A 123 -10.15 2.45 15.88
CA VAL A 123 -9.18 2.74 14.82
C VAL A 123 -8.67 4.18 14.90
N ILE A 124 -9.53 5.15 15.23
CA ILE A 124 -9.14 6.55 15.42
C ILE A 124 -8.09 6.68 16.53
N ASP A 125 -8.30 5.96 17.64
CA ASP A 125 -7.32 5.93 18.75
C ASP A 125 -6.03 5.22 18.31
N GLN A 126 -6.12 4.11 17.58
CA GLN A 126 -4.97 3.38 17.05
C GLN A 126 -4.05 4.26 16.18
N VAL A 127 -4.63 5.16 15.35
CA VAL A 127 -3.86 6.07 14.49
C VAL A 127 -3.49 7.39 15.17
N GLY A 128 -3.91 7.62 16.43
CA GLY A 128 -3.61 8.80 17.22
C GLY A 128 -4.39 10.05 16.79
N LEU A 129 -5.64 9.90 16.36
CA LEU A 129 -6.54 11.00 15.96
C LEU A 129 -7.69 11.22 16.96
N GLY A 130 -7.68 10.60 18.15
CA GLY A 130 -8.74 10.67 19.14
C GLY A 130 -9.15 12.10 19.50
N ALA A 131 -8.17 12.98 19.79
CA ALA A 131 -8.44 14.39 20.11
C ALA A 131 -9.09 15.18 18.97
N LYS A 132 -9.05 14.67 17.75
CA LYS A 132 -9.62 15.31 16.55
C LYS A 132 -10.83 14.58 15.98
N ALA A 133 -11.37 13.58 16.68
CA ALA A 133 -12.47 12.75 16.19
C ALA A 133 -13.68 13.57 15.69
N GLY A 134 -14.05 14.64 16.39
CA GLY A 134 -15.16 15.51 16.03
C GLY A 134 -14.82 16.64 15.03
N HIS A 135 -13.52 16.82 14.66
CA HIS A 135 -13.12 17.92 13.78
C HIS A 135 -13.40 17.60 12.31
N PRO A 136 -13.81 18.56 11.47
CA PRO A 136 -13.91 18.38 10.03
C PRO A 136 -12.56 17.99 9.42
N ALA A 137 -12.57 17.04 8.48
CA ALA A 137 -11.34 16.55 7.84
C ALA A 137 -10.60 17.65 7.02
N ALA A 138 -11.32 18.70 6.58
CA ALA A 138 -10.72 19.84 5.90
C ALA A 138 -9.67 20.57 6.74
N GLY A 139 -9.83 20.60 8.07
CA GLY A 139 -8.92 21.28 9.01
C GLY A 139 -7.69 20.47 9.43
N LEU A 140 -7.50 19.27 8.90
CA LEU A 140 -6.37 18.41 9.25
C LEU A 140 -5.09 18.82 8.50
N THR A 141 -3.95 18.72 9.18
CA THR A 141 -2.61 18.80 8.57
C THR A 141 -2.38 17.66 7.58
N LEU A 142 -1.31 17.71 6.78
CA LEU A 142 -0.98 16.62 5.86
C LEU A 142 -0.75 15.30 6.60
N ALA A 143 0.02 15.31 7.68
CA ALA A 143 0.29 14.13 8.49
C ALA A 143 -1.00 13.53 9.08
N GLU A 144 -1.89 14.37 9.58
CA GLU A 144 -3.18 13.93 10.11
C GLU A 144 -4.09 13.37 9.01
N ARG A 145 -4.09 13.95 7.81
CA ARG A 145 -4.81 13.39 6.65
C ARG A 145 -4.28 12.02 6.25
N LYS A 146 -2.96 11.83 6.24
CA LYS A 146 -2.34 10.52 5.99
C LYS A 146 -2.76 9.48 7.05
N ARG A 147 -2.80 9.87 8.33
CA ARG A 147 -3.32 9.00 9.41
C ARG A 147 -4.82 8.71 9.26
N LEU A 148 -5.62 9.69 8.82
CA LEU A 148 -7.04 9.50 8.56
C LEU A 148 -7.27 8.50 7.41
N GLU A 149 -6.45 8.54 6.37
CA GLU A 149 -6.53 7.57 5.27
C GLU A 149 -6.20 6.15 5.73
N LEU A 150 -5.13 5.99 6.53
CA LEU A 150 -4.82 4.73 7.20
C LEU A 150 -6.00 4.24 8.06
N ALA A 151 -6.60 5.13 8.84
CA ALA A 151 -7.77 4.81 9.66
C ALA A 151 -8.95 4.33 8.81
N ARG A 152 -9.25 4.98 7.70
CA ARG A 152 -10.33 4.57 6.78
C ARG A 152 -10.09 3.18 6.20
N ALA A 153 -8.84 2.88 5.81
CA ALA A 153 -8.46 1.56 5.32
C ALA A 153 -8.52 0.50 6.43
N LEU A 154 -7.98 0.78 7.63
CA LEU A 154 -8.01 -0.12 8.78
C LEU A 154 -9.43 -0.42 9.29
N ALA A 155 -10.34 0.54 9.16
CA ALA A 155 -11.74 0.37 9.55
C ALA A 155 -12.47 -0.69 8.73
N THR A 156 -11.98 -1.03 7.52
CA THR A 156 -12.50 -2.13 6.70
C THR A 156 -12.05 -3.51 7.20
N GLU A 157 -11.28 -3.60 8.28
CA GLU A 157 -10.72 -4.84 8.86
C GLU A 157 -9.92 -5.66 7.83
N PRO A 158 -8.87 -5.10 7.25
CA PRO A 158 -8.10 -5.80 6.23
C PRO A 158 -7.21 -6.88 6.82
N THR A 159 -6.97 -7.95 6.05
CA THR A 159 -5.88 -8.92 6.28
C THR A 159 -4.64 -8.56 5.47
N LEU A 160 -4.81 -7.80 4.37
CA LEU A 160 -3.72 -7.21 3.58
C LEU A 160 -3.99 -5.73 3.35
N LEU A 161 -3.02 -4.89 3.70
CA LEU A 161 -3.06 -3.45 3.50
C LEU A 161 -2.01 -3.02 2.46
N LEU A 162 -2.47 -2.43 1.35
CA LEU A 162 -1.61 -1.81 0.35
C LEU A 162 -1.37 -0.34 0.74
N LEU A 163 -0.12 0.03 1.02
CA LEU A 163 0.29 1.39 1.37
C LEU A 163 0.99 2.07 0.19
N ASP A 164 0.38 3.13 -0.35
CA ASP A 164 0.86 3.85 -1.53
C ASP A 164 1.39 5.23 -1.12
N GLU A 165 2.70 5.35 -0.95
CA GLU A 165 3.43 6.58 -0.64
C GLU A 165 2.83 7.37 0.54
N VAL A 166 2.53 6.68 1.64
CA VAL A 166 1.90 7.30 2.81
C VAL A 166 2.81 8.30 3.53
N MET A 167 4.12 8.28 3.27
CA MET A 167 5.12 9.18 3.86
C MET A 167 5.45 10.37 2.96
N ALA A 168 4.93 10.43 1.74
CA ALA A 168 5.21 11.51 0.80
C ALA A 168 4.77 12.87 1.36
N GLY A 169 5.68 13.87 1.31
CA GLY A 169 5.45 15.25 1.74
C GLY A 169 5.52 15.48 3.26
N LEU A 170 5.86 14.46 4.06
CA LEU A 170 6.03 14.57 5.50
C LEU A 170 7.46 14.98 5.87
N ASN A 171 7.61 15.68 6.99
CA ASN A 171 8.93 15.97 7.57
C ASN A 171 9.51 14.73 8.29
N PRO A 172 10.81 14.72 8.66
CA PRO A 172 11.47 13.55 9.25
C PRO A 172 10.78 13.01 10.52
N THR A 173 10.33 13.88 11.41
CA THR A 173 9.64 13.48 12.65
C THR A 173 8.27 12.86 12.35
N GLU A 174 7.54 13.40 11.40
CA GLU A 174 6.26 12.84 10.95
C GLU A 174 6.45 11.48 10.27
N ILE A 175 7.53 11.31 9.48
CA ILE A 175 7.89 10.02 8.86
C ILE A 175 8.15 8.97 9.95
N GLU A 176 8.95 9.30 10.96
CA GLU A 176 9.22 8.38 12.08
C GLU A 176 7.92 7.96 12.81
N ALA A 177 7.00 8.91 13.01
CA ALA A 177 5.71 8.62 13.61
C ALA A 177 4.84 7.69 12.74
N ILE A 178 4.85 7.86 11.40
CA ILE A 178 4.16 6.95 10.48
C ILE A 178 4.85 5.58 10.43
N VAL A 179 6.17 5.51 10.40
CA VAL A 179 6.93 4.24 10.47
C VAL A 179 6.57 3.46 11.74
N ALA A 180 6.54 4.13 12.90
CA ALA A 180 6.14 3.50 14.15
C ALA A 180 4.67 3.01 14.10
N LEU A 181 3.77 3.75 13.47
CA LEU A 181 2.38 3.35 13.28
C LEU A 181 2.27 2.12 12.36
N VAL A 182 2.92 2.13 11.19
CA VAL A 182 2.93 1.00 10.24
C VAL A 182 3.49 -0.26 10.89
N ARG A 183 4.57 -0.13 11.68
CA ARG A 183 5.13 -1.27 12.43
C ARG A 183 4.14 -1.86 13.45
N ARG A 184 3.39 -1.00 14.18
CA ARG A 184 2.32 -1.49 15.09
C ARG A 184 1.18 -2.17 14.33
N ILE A 185 0.82 -1.67 13.15
CA ILE A 185 -0.21 -2.30 12.30
C ILE A 185 0.25 -3.68 11.85
N GLY A 186 1.49 -3.83 11.34
CA GLY A 186 2.05 -5.14 10.99
C GLY A 186 2.10 -6.09 12.17
N ALA A 187 2.57 -5.62 13.34
CA ALA A 187 2.62 -6.42 14.57
C ALA A 187 1.23 -6.87 15.09
N SER A 188 0.14 -6.26 14.62
CA SER A 188 -1.23 -6.70 14.94
C SER A 188 -1.75 -7.82 14.02
N GLY A 189 -0.91 -8.41 13.16
CA GLY A 189 -1.27 -9.51 12.26
C GLY A 189 -1.89 -9.05 10.93
N ILE A 190 -1.66 -7.79 10.53
CA ILE A 190 -2.06 -7.28 9.21
C ILE A 190 -0.83 -7.32 8.30
N SER A 191 -0.92 -8.10 7.21
CA SER A 191 0.10 -8.12 6.18
C SER A 191 0.13 -6.77 5.44
N ILE A 192 1.31 -6.29 5.07
CA ILE A 192 1.46 -4.97 4.44
C ILE A 192 2.30 -5.09 3.18
N LEU A 193 1.75 -4.64 2.05
CA LEU A 193 2.53 -4.38 0.84
C LEU A 193 2.68 -2.87 0.69
N LEU A 194 3.92 -2.37 0.71
CA LEU A 194 4.17 -0.94 0.69
C LEU A 194 4.96 -0.48 -0.54
N ILE A 195 4.54 0.64 -1.13
CA ILE A 195 5.30 1.43 -2.10
C ILE A 195 5.76 2.69 -1.38
N GLU A 196 7.07 2.92 -1.35
CA GLU A 196 7.65 4.13 -0.75
C GLU A 196 8.93 4.54 -1.47
N HIS A 197 9.25 5.84 -1.40
CA HIS A 197 10.49 6.41 -1.91
C HIS A 197 11.53 6.67 -0.81
N ASN A 198 11.10 6.68 0.45
CA ASN A 198 12.00 6.79 1.60
C ASN A 198 12.67 5.42 1.87
N MET A 199 13.87 5.23 1.29
CA MET A 199 14.58 3.95 1.40
C MET A 199 14.86 3.55 2.86
N ARG A 200 15.13 4.54 3.76
CA ARG A 200 15.34 4.24 5.19
C ARG A 200 14.08 3.60 5.80
N ALA A 201 12.90 4.15 5.49
CA ALA A 201 11.63 3.60 5.95
C ALA A 201 11.37 2.21 5.36
N VAL A 202 11.56 2.02 4.04
CA VAL A 202 11.41 0.72 3.38
C VAL A 202 12.29 -0.33 4.04
N MET A 203 13.60 -0.05 4.17
CA MET A 203 14.59 -0.98 4.75
C MET A 203 14.29 -1.32 6.22
N SER A 204 13.68 -0.39 6.97
CA SER A 204 13.36 -0.58 8.39
C SER A 204 12.04 -1.30 8.66
N LEU A 205 11.13 -1.31 7.67
CA LEU A 205 9.78 -1.88 7.80
C LEU A 205 9.65 -3.24 7.14
N SER A 206 10.35 -3.47 6.01
CA SER A 206 10.13 -4.64 5.17
C SER A 206 10.88 -5.86 5.67
N ASP A 207 10.23 -7.01 5.64
CA ASP A 207 10.86 -8.32 5.81
C ASP A 207 11.55 -8.76 4.51
N ARG A 208 10.93 -8.42 3.38
CA ARG A 208 11.39 -8.71 2.04
C ARG A 208 11.05 -7.55 1.10
N ILE A 209 11.83 -7.39 0.05
CA ILE A 209 11.67 -6.32 -0.93
C ILE A 209 11.68 -6.92 -2.34
N VAL A 210 10.70 -6.53 -3.15
CA VAL A 210 10.63 -6.76 -4.59
C VAL A 210 11.03 -5.48 -5.30
N VAL A 211 12.01 -5.56 -6.20
CA VAL A 211 12.47 -4.40 -6.97
C VAL A 211 11.99 -4.51 -8.41
N LEU A 212 11.29 -3.46 -8.86
CA LEU A 212 10.81 -3.33 -10.24
C LEU A 212 11.69 -2.36 -11.03
N SER A 213 11.90 -2.67 -12.30
CA SER A 213 12.45 -1.75 -13.30
C SER A 213 11.78 -2.02 -14.64
N PHE A 214 11.32 -0.99 -15.34
CA PHE A 214 10.62 -1.06 -16.64
C PHE A 214 9.51 -2.15 -16.70
N GLY A 215 8.74 -2.26 -15.62
CA GLY A 215 7.63 -3.21 -15.52
C GLY A 215 8.00 -4.65 -15.16
N GLU A 216 9.27 -4.95 -14.96
CA GLU A 216 9.79 -6.29 -14.64
C GLU A 216 10.37 -6.35 -13.23
N LYS A 217 10.28 -7.52 -12.60
CA LYS A 217 11.03 -7.81 -11.36
C LYS A 217 12.49 -8.05 -11.67
N ILE A 218 13.37 -7.21 -11.15
CA ILE A 218 14.82 -7.36 -11.37
C ILE A 218 15.53 -8.13 -10.26
N VAL A 219 15.00 -8.02 -9.02
CA VAL A 219 15.55 -8.74 -7.86
C VAL A 219 14.50 -8.80 -6.76
N GLU A 220 14.64 -9.77 -5.86
CA GLU A 220 13.81 -9.95 -4.67
C GLU A 220 14.67 -10.54 -3.56
N GLY A 221 14.49 -10.06 -2.33
CA GLY A 221 15.25 -10.54 -1.18
C GLY A 221 15.06 -9.70 0.08
N PRO A 222 15.74 -10.06 1.18
CA PRO A 222 15.73 -9.28 2.40
C PRO A 222 16.41 -7.92 2.19
N PRO A 223 16.06 -6.89 2.99
CA PRO A 223 16.59 -5.53 2.84
C PRO A 223 18.11 -5.45 2.71
N ALA A 224 18.85 -6.21 3.51
CA ALA A 224 20.31 -6.21 3.50
C ALA A 224 20.90 -6.68 2.14
N ALA A 225 20.24 -7.64 1.47
CA ALA A 225 20.66 -8.12 0.16
C ALA A 225 20.33 -7.11 -0.96
N ILE A 226 19.22 -6.39 -0.81
CA ILE A 226 18.77 -5.40 -1.79
C ILE A 226 19.63 -4.13 -1.75
N ALA A 227 20.04 -3.66 -0.55
CA ALA A 227 20.75 -2.40 -0.36
C ALA A 227 22.04 -2.29 -1.20
N ASN A 228 22.75 -3.40 -1.41
CA ASN A 228 24.04 -3.43 -2.11
C ASN A 228 23.96 -4.18 -3.45
N HIS A 229 22.76 -4.48 -3.95
CA HIS A 229 22.62 -5.28 -5.15
C HIS A 229 22.97 -4.46 -6.42
N PRO A 230 23.93 -4.89 -7.28
CA PRO A 230 24.40 -4.11 -8.42
C PRO A 230 23.29 -3.65 -9.36
N ARG A 231 22.34 -4.53 -9.70
CA ARG A 231 21.20 -4.20 -10.59
C ARG A 231 20.25 -3.19 -9.97
N VAL A 232 20.15 -3.12 -8.63
CA VAL A 232 19.34 -2.11 -7.94
C VAL A 232 20.02 -0.76 -8.02
N ILE A 233 21.32 -0.71 -7.73
CA ILE A 233 22.13 0.51 -7.81
C ILE A 233 22.07 1.06 -9.25
N GLU A 234 22.28 0.22 -10.25
CA GLU A 234 22.21 0.61 -11.67
C GLU A 234 20.83 1.17 -12.05
N ALA A 235 19.75 0.52 -11.62
CA ALA A 235 18.39 0.96 -11.93
C ALA A 235 18.08 2.36 -11.36
N TYR A 236 18.59 2.69 -10.17
CA TYR A 236 18.39 4.00 -9.56
C TYR A 236 19.37 5.06 -10.07
N LEU A 237 20.64 4.71 -10.34
CA LEU A 237 21.63 5.64 -10.91
C LEU A 237 21.30 6.00 -12.37
N GLY A 238 20.72 5.09 -13.13
CA GLY A 238 20.26 5.36 -14.48
C GLY A 238 19.22 6.48 -14.57
N GLU A 239 18.38 6.69 -13.54
CA GLU A 239 17.45 7.83 -13.45
C GLU A 239 18.18 9.17 -13.27
N GLU A 240 19.21 9.23 -12.44
CA GLU A 240 19.98 10.47 -12.24
C GLU A 240 20.67 10.96 -13.51
N TYR A 241 21.13 10.03 -14.35
CA TYR A 241 21.76 10.38 -15.64
C TYR A 241 20.77 10.85 -16.71
N VAL A 242 19.52 10.37 -16.69
CA VAL A 242 18.49 10.77 -17.68
C VAL A 242 17.91 12.16 -17.35
N HIS A 243 17.97 12.61 -16.11
CA HIS A 243 17.45 13.91 -15.67
C HIS A 243 18.53 14.98 -15.47
N ALA A 244 19.81 14.67 -15.71
CA ALA A 244 20.85 15.69 -15.70
C ALA A 244 20.67 16.62 -16.93
N PRO A 245 20.48 17.95 -16.76
CA PRO A 245 20.41 18.86 -17.89
C PRO A 245 21.73 18.79 -18.68
N ALA A 246 21.63 18.59 -19.99
CA ALA A 246 22.78 18.69 -20.88
C ALA A 246 23.43 20.07 -20.67
N ARG A 247 24.70 20.09 -20.25
CA ARG A 247 25.52 21.29 -20.10
C ARG A 247 25.93 21.82 -21.46
#